data_efc203cf5ed95ee6ce44c01db5a07014
#
_entry.id   efc203cf5ed95ee6ce44c01db5a07014
#
_cell.length_a   1.000
_cell.length_b   1.000
_cell.length_c   1.000
_cell.angle_alpha   90.00
_cell.angle_beta   90.00
_cell.angle_gamma   90.00
#
_symmetry.space_group_name_H-M   'P 1'
#
loop_
_entity.id
_entity.type
_entity.pdbx_description
1 polymer ?
#
loop_
_entity_poly.entity_id
_entity_poly.type
_entity_poly.pdbx_seq_one_letter_code
_entity_poly.pdbx_strand_id
1 'polypeptide(L)'
;MNFRDAKMYIDGLSRFGSVLGLECIKALLGVLGDPQEELKVIHVAGTNGKGSTIAFMASILKEAGYKVGKYTSPVVFEYLEKYQIDNENISEEKFEIIPVEKMKTNKKIKIFI
;
A
#
# COMPACT_ATOMS: atom_id res chain seq x y z
N MET A 1 -19.08 1.03 -6.08
CA MET A 1 -17.94 0.70 -6.98
C MET A 1 -17.44 -0.69 -6.59
N ASN A 2 -17.40 -1.62 -7.52
CA ASN A 2 -16.85 -2.94 -7.28
C ASN A 2 -15.35 -2.98 -7.60
N PHE A 3 -14.68 -4.11 -7.31
CA PHE A 3 -13.24 -4.27 -7.54
C PHE A 3 -12.84 -3.98 -9.00
N ARG A 4 -13.61 -4.48 -9.97
CA ARG A 4 -13.34 -4.29 -11.39
C ARG A 4 -13.38 -2.82 -11.78
N ASP A 5 -14.40 -2.11 -11.32
CA ASP A 5 -14.56 -0.68 -11.61
C ASP A 5 -13.46 0.15 -10.93
N ALA A 6 -13.12 -0.17 -9.68
CA ALA A 6 -12.04 0.48 -8.96
C ALA A 6 -10.69 0.30 -9.66
N LYS A 7 -10.41 -0.93 -10.11
CA LYS A 7 -9.19 -1.23 -10.87
C LYS A 7 -9.16 -0.47 -12.20
N MET A 8 -10.25 -0.48 -12.96
CA MET A 8 -10.35 0.25 -14.23
C MET A 8 -10.17 1.76 -14.03
N TYR A 9 -10.71 2.31 -12.97
CA TYR A 9 -10.53 3.72 -12.62
C TYR A 9 -9.06 4.05 -12.37
N ILE A 10 -8.38 3.27 -11.55
CA ILE A 10 -6.96 3.46 -11.23
C ILE A 10 -6.09 3.33 -12.49
N ASP A 11 -6.30 2.29 -13.27
CA ASP A 11 -5.56 2.08 -14.53
C ASP A 11 -5.79 3.24 -15.51
N GLY A 12 -6.99 3.80 -15.52
CA GLY A 12 -7.35 4.94 -16.35
C GLY A 12 -6.69 6.26 -15.96
N LEU A 13 -6.23 6.40 -14.72
CA LEU A 13 -5.57 7.64 -14.26
C LEU A 13 -4.26 7.92 -14.97
N SER A 14 -3.57 6.90 -15.46
CA SER A 14 -2.31 7.05 -16.17
C SER A 14 -2.41 7.92 -17.44
N ARG A 15 -3.59 8.01 -18.04
CA ARG A 15 -3.85 8.86 -19.23
C ARG A 15 -3.70 10.36 -18.95
N PHE A 16 -3.79 10.79 -17.71
CA PHE A 16 -3.61 12.19 -17.32
C PHE A 16 -2.14 12.60 -17.16
N GLY A 17 -1.22 11.66 -17.38
CA GLY A 17 0.21 11.86 -17.23
C GLY A 17 0.66 11.89 -15.77
N SER A 18 1.91 12.28 -15.59
CA SER A 18 2.53 12.40 -14.27
C SER A 18 3.00 13.83 -14.03
N VAL A 19 2.75 14.34 -12.85
CA VAL A 19 3.30 15.62 -12.38
C VAL A 19 4.45 15.30 -11.43
N LEU A 20 5.64 15.83 -11.74
CA LEU A 20 6.81 15.66 -10.88
C LEU A 20 6.67 16.49 -9.61
N GLY A 21 7.21 15.96 -8.51
CA GLY A 21 7.19 16.60 -7.19
C GLY A 21 6.17 16.00 -6.25
N LEU A 22 6.15 16.51 -5.04
CA LEU A 22 5.35 15.99 -3.93
C LEU A 22 4.16 16.89 -3.56
N GLU A 23 4.02 18.04 -4.18
CA GLU A 23 3.02 19.05 -3.82
C GLU A 23 1.59 18.51 -3.92
N CYS A 24 1.28 17.85 -5.03
CA CYS A 24 -0.06 17.29 -5.25
C CYS A 24 -0.42 16.20 -4.25
N ILE A 25 0.51 15.27 -3.98
CA ILE A 25 0.26 14.19 -3.03
C ILE A 25 0.18 14.71 -1.59
N LYS A 26 0.99 15.70 -1.23
CA LYS A 26 0.93 16.36 0.08
C LYS A 26 -0.40 17.07 0.28
N ALA A 27 -0.88 17.79 -0.73
CA ALA A 27 -2.18 18.45 -0.68
C ALA A 27 -3.32 17.43 -0.49
N LEU A 28 -3.30 16.32 -1.24
CA LEU A 28 -4.28 15.25 -1.09
C LEU A 28 -4.23 14.63 0.29
N LEU A 29 -3.04 14.28 0.77
CA LEU A 29 -2.86 13.70 2.11
C LEU A 29 -3.34 14.65 3.21
N GLY A 30 -3.09 15.95 3.07
CA GLY A 30 -3.60 16.96 3.99
C GLY A 30 -5.13 16.97 4.09
N VAL A 31 -5.82 16.86 2.96
CA VAL A 31 -7.29 16.74 2.93
C VAL A 31 -7.76 15.46 3.63
N LEU A 32 -7.00 14.37 3.53
CA LEU A 32 -7.29 13.10 4.19
C LEU A 32 -6.87 13.04 5.68
N GLY A 33 -6.32 14.12 6.22
CA GLY A 33 -5.88 14.21 7.61
C GLY A 33 -4.51 13.62 7.87
N ASP A 34 -3.63 13.63 6.87
CA ASP A 34 -2.24 13.18 6.94
C ASP A 34 -2.05 11.77 7.54
N PRO A 35 -2.75 10.75 7.02
CA PRO A 35 -2.72 9.41 7.59
C PRO A 35 -1.31 8.78 7.60
N GLN A 36 -0.41 9.23 6.72
CA GLN A 36 0.97 8.75 6.64
C GLN A 36 1.80 9.09 7.88
N GLU A 37 1.44 10.16 8.61
CA GLU A 37 2.16 10.57 9.83
C GLU A 37 1.99 9.56 10.98
N GLU A 38 0.93 8.77 10.95
CA GLU A 38 0.64 7.73 11.95
C GLU A 38 1.29 6.39 11.63
N LEU A 39 1.86 6.24 10.42
CA LEU A 39 2.43 4.98 9.95
C LEU A 39 3.93 4.92 10.17
N LYS A 40 4.42 3.75 10.56
CA LYS A 40 5.85 3.44 10.54
C LYS A 40 6.14 2.73 9.22
N VAL A 41 6.84 3.42 8.33
CA VAL A 41 7.12 2.95 6.97
C VAL A 41 8.58 2.55 6.84
N ILE A 42 8.82 1.43 6.18
CA ILE A 42 10.15 1.01 5.71
C ILE A 42 10.11 0.97 4.19
N HIS A 43 10.93 1.81 3.56
CA HIS A 43 11.03 1.86 2.10
C HIS A 43 12.24 1.05 1.64
N VAL A 44 12.00 0.12 0.71
CA VAL A 44 13.04 -0.72 0.11
C VAL A 44 13.13 -0.41 -1.37
N ALA A 45 14.28 0.07 -1.82
CA ALA A 45 14.55 0.40 -3.21
C ALA A 45 15.83 -0.31 -3.69
N GLY A 46 15.92 -0.56 -4.99
CA GLY A 46 17.08 -1.18 -5.61
C GLY A 46 16.73 -1.83 -6.93
N THR A 47 17.74 -2.33 -7.63
CA THR A 47 17.56 -3.03 -8.92
C THR A 47 17.16 -4.49 -8.74
N ASN A 48 17.74 -5.18 -7.75
CA ASN A 48 17.49 -6.59 -7.48
C ASN A 48 17.26 -6.83 -5.98
N GLY A 49 16.52 -7.90 -5.65
CA GLY A 49 16.35 -8.37 -4.29
C GLY A 49 15.36 -7.59 -3.43
N LYS A 50 14.67 -6.57 -3.98
CA LYS A 50 13.65 -5.79 -3.24
C LYS A 50 12.55 -6.66 -2.67
N GLY A 51 11.93 -7.47 -3.54
CA GLY A 51 10.82 -8.34 -3.16
C GLY A 51 11.21 -9.38 -2.12
N SER A 52 12.38 -9.99 -2.28
CA SER A 52 12.90 -10.98 -1.31
C SER A 52 13.20 -10.34 0.03
N THR A 53 13.83 -9.18 0.05
CA THR A 53 14.12 -8.43 1.28
C THR A 53 12.84 -8.08 2.02
N ILE A 54 11.83 -7.55 1.31
CA ILE A 54 10.52 -7.22 1.89
C ILE A 54 9.84 -8.48 2.45
N ALA A 55 9.88 -9.59 1.73
CA ALA A 55 9.27 -10.84 2.18
C ALA A 55 9.89 -11.34 3.50
N PHE A 56 11.21 -11.31 3.62
CA PHE A 56 11.90 -11.68 4.87
C PHE A 56 11.56 -10.73 6.00
N MET A 57 11.63 -9.43 5.78
CA MET A 57 11.30 -8.42 6.80
C MET A 57 9.85 -8.53 7.26
N ALA A 58 8.92 -8.69 6.33
CA ALA A 58 7.50 -8.83 6.66
C ALA A 58 7.23 -10.07 7.51
N SER A 59 7.86 -11.18 7.19
CA SER A 59 7.74 -12.43 7.98
C SER A 59 8.32 -12.29 9.37
N ILE A 60 9.48 -11.69 9.51
CA ILE A 60 10.11 -11.44 10.81
C ILE A 60 9.23 -10.54 11.69
N LEU A 61 8.71 -9.46 11.13
CA LEU A 61 7.88 -8.52 11.88
C LEU A 61 6.52 -9.14 12.25
N LYS A 62 5.94 -9.95 11.38
CA LYS A 62 4.71 -10.68 11.68
C LYS A 62 4.92 -11.63 12.86
N GLU A 63 5.99 -12.42 12.84
CA GLU A 63 6.34 -13.32 13.95
C GLU A 63 6.63 -12.56 15.25
N ALA A 64 7.15 -11.34 15.15
CA ALA A 64 7.35 -10.46 16.32
C ALA A 64 6.05 -9.83 16.86
N GLY A 65 4.89 -10.15 16.29
CA GLY A 65 3.59 -9.69 16.75
C GLY A 65 3.11 -8.37 16.15
N TYR A 66 3.80 -7.86 15.11
CA TYR A 66 3.34 -6.68 14.40
C TYR A 66 2.31 -7.04 13.33
N LYS A 67 1.37 -6.13 13.11
CA LYS A 67 0.54 -6.17 11.91
C LYS A 67 1.29 -5.51 10.77
N VAL A 68 1.52 -6.25 9.69
CA VAL A 68 2.41 -5.83 8.61
C VAL A 68 1.61 -5.62 7.32
N GLY A 69 1.52 -4.38 6.87
CA GLY A 69 1.08 -4.04 5.53
C GLY A 69 2.27 -4.08 4.56
N LYS A 70 2.04 -4.61 3.38
CA LYS A 70 3.05 -4.71 2.33
C LYS A 70 2.49 -4.18 1.02
N TYR A 71 3.22 -3.25 0.41
CA TYR A 71 2.95 -2.79 -0.94
C TYR A 71 4.17 -3.09 -1.81
N THR A 72 4.00 -3.86 -2.86
CA THR A 72 5.09 -4.30 -3.72
C THR A 72 4.78 -4.10 -5.20
N SER A 73 5.84 -3.83 -5.97
CA SER A 73 5.80 -3.68 -7.41
C SER A 73 7.11 -4.23 -8.01
N PRO A 74 7.11 -4.85 -9.18
CA PRO A 74 5.96 -5.15 -10.04
C PRO A 74 5.11 -6.32 -9.56
N VAL A 75 3.93 -6.48 -10.17
CA VAL A 75 3.06 -7.65 -9.98
C VAL A 75 3.62 -8.84 -10.76
N VAL A 76 3.59 -10.02 -10.15
CA VAL A 76 4.05 -11.27 -10.78
C VAL A 76 2.88 -12.13 -11.26
N PHE A 77 1.89 -12.37 -10.42
CA PHE A 77 0.75 -13.25 -10.73
C PHE A 77 -0.59 -12.52 -10.72
N GLU A 78 -0.93 -11.86 -9.63
CA GLU A 78 -2.23 -11.23 -9.41
C GLU A 78 -2.10 -9.76 -9.03
N TYR A 79 -3.06 -8.95 -9.48
CA TYR A 79 -3.07 -7.52 -9.18
C TYR A 79 -3.06 -7.23 -7.66
N LEU A 80 -3.82 -7.99 -6.88
CA LEU A 80 -3.94 -7.79 -5.44
C LEU A 80 -2.71 -8.20 -4.64
N GLU A 81 -1.73 -8.91 -5.23
CA GLU A 81 -0.44 -9.17 -4.55
C GLU A 81 0.32 -7.89 -4.20
N LYS A 82 0.03 -6.78 -4.87
CA LYS A 82 0.59 -5.48 -4.51
C LYS A 82 0.23 -5.06 -3.10
N TYR A 83 -0.89 -5.54 -2.60
CA TYR A 83 -1.51 -5.08 -1.36
C TYR A 83 -1.72 -6.28 -0.44
N GLN A 84 -0.80 -6.51 0.46
CA GLN A 84 -0.88 -7.62 1.40
C GLN A 84 -0.91 -7.13 2.84
N ILE A 85 -1.63 -7.85 3.68
CA ILE A 85 -1.62 -7.67 5.14
C ILE A 85 -1.28 -9.03 5.75
N ASP A 86 -0.25 -9.05 6.59
CA ASP A 86 0.25 -10.28 7.24
C ASP A 86 0.53 -11.41 6.25
N ASN A 87 1.15 -11.07 5.10
CA ASN A 87 1.50 -11.95 3.98
C ASN A 87 0.32 -12.54 3.19
N GLU A 88 -0.87 -12.01 3.37
CA GLU A 88 -2.05 -12.40 2.61
C GLU A 88 -2.54 -11.24 1.73
N ASN A 89 -2.95 -11.53 0.51
CA ASN A 89 -3.55 -10.53 -0.37
C ASN A 89 -4.81 -9.96 0.31
N ILE A 90 -5.00 -8.65 0.19
CA ILE A 90 -6.26 -8.06 0.65
C ILE A 90 -7.41 -8.59 -0.19
N SER A 91 -8.60 -8.67 0.40
CA SER A 91 -9.80 -9.05 -0.35
C SER A 91 -10.22 -7.95 -1.32
N GLU A 92 -10.96 -8.33 -2.37
CA GLU A 92 -11.55 -7.36 -3.29
C GLU A 92 -12.40 -6.33 -2.57
N GLU A 93 -13.17 -6.74 -1.58
CA GLU A 93 -13.99 -5.86 -0.74
C GLU A 93 -13.16 -4.81 0.00
N LYS A 94 -12.01 -5.19 0.53
CA LYS A 94 -11.09 -4.24 1.19
C LYS A 94 -10.44 -3.29 0.21
N PHE A 95 -10.21 -3.71 -1.02
CA PHE A 95 -9.68 -2.86 -2.08
C PHE A 95 -10.69 -1.80 -2.52
N GLU A 96 -11.97 -2.14 -2.54
CA GLU A 96 -13.03 -1.23 -2.98
C GLU A 96 -13.22 -0.03 -2.06
N ILE A 97 -13.07 -0.25 -0.76
CA ILE A 97 -13.28 0.78 0.26
C ILE A 97 -12.27 0.59 1.38
N ILE A 98 -11.27 1.47 1.42
CA ILE A 98 -10.53 1.72 2.66
C ILE A 98 -11.00 3.09 3.16
N PRO A 99 -12.00 3.17 4.04
CA PRO A 99 -12.33 4.44 4.65
C PRO A 99 -11.10 4.92 5.42
N VAL A 100 -10.66 6.14 5.13
CA VAL A 100 -9.50 6.77 5.77
C VAL A 100 -9.59 6.70 7.31
N GLU A 101 -10.79 6.70 7.84
CA GLU A 101 -11.06 6.54 9.28
C GLU A 101 -10.58 5.20 9.86
N LYS A 102 -10.64 4.11 9.08
CA LYS A 102 -10.13 2.80 9.52
C LYS A 102 -8.60 2.72 9.49
N MET A 103 -7.93 3.56 8.73
CA MET A 103 -6.48 3.65 8.76
C MET A 103 -5.97 4.29 10.06
N LYS A 104 -6.73 5.21 10.66
CA LYS A 104 -6.36 5.90 11.90
C LYS A 104 -6.36 5.01 13.15
N THR A 105 -7.09 3.89 13.15
CA THR A 105 -7.27 3.05 14.34
C THR A 105 -6.24 1.94 14.50
N ASN A 106 -5.39 1.69 13.50
CA ASN A 106 -4.41 0.61 13.54
C ASN A 106 -2.98 1.11 13.71
N LYS A 107 -2.62 1.54 14.92
CA LYS A 107 -1.27 2.01 15.31
C LYS A 107 -0.13 0.99 15.09
N LYS A 108 -0.44 -0.24 14.66
CA LYS A 108 0.53 -1.33 14.50
C LYS A 108 0.81 -1.72 13.05
N ILE A 109 0.26 -1.01 12.07
CA ILE A 109 0.51 -1.32 10.66
C ILE A 109 1.86 -0.74 10.26
N LYS A 110 2.73 -1.60 9.74
CA LYS A 110 3.97 -1.21 9.05
C LYS A 110 3.78 -1.46 7.58
N ILE A 111 4.07 -0.46 6.77
CA ILE A 111 3.94 -0.54 5.30
C ILE A 111 5.33 -0.58 4.70
N PHE A 112 5.54 -1.53 3.80
CA PHE A 112 6.75 -1.64 3.01
C PHE A 112 6.42 -1.27 1.56
N ILE A 113 7.23 -0.43 1.00
CA ILE A 113 7.10 -0.01 -0.39
C ILE A 113 8.37 -0.37 -1.14
#